data_daa099e0068cc9211b01025ac27f3fe1
#
_entry.id   daa099e0068cc9211b01025ac27f3fe1
#
_cell.length_a   1.000
_cell.length_b   1.000
_cell.length_c   1.000
_cell.angle_alpha   90.00
_cell.angle_beta   90.00
_cell.angle_gamma   90.00
#
_symmetry.space_group_name_H-M   'P 1'
#
loop_
_entity.id
_entity.type
_entity.pdbx_description
1 polymer ?
#
loop_
_entity_poly.entity_id
_entity_poly.type
_entity_poly.pdbx_seq_one_letter_code
_entity_poly.pdbx_strand_id
1 'polypeptide(L)'
;MRFNVAQLLKSPAGASREYDLDEDITGIDEDLDIVSMLLGRVRLLRTGSGILVTGHLQTEIRVPCRRCLTPVTVSVVLELEEHFRPSVDILTGALLPLEVGEDEATRTDLHHILDLTEVVRQNLLLGVPIAPLCSPQCRGLCPQCGKNLNEGPCDCQYEESDPRLMILHGLL
;
A
#
# COMPACT_ATOMS: atom_id res chain seq x y z
N MET A 1 0.01 -14.20 3.79
CA MET A 1 0.31 -14.53 2.36
C MET A 1 1.66 -15.23 2.26
N ARG A 2 1.69 -16.56 2.56
CA ARG A 2 2.93 -17.33 2.75
C ARG A 2 3.02 -18.46 1.76
N PHE A 3 4.16 -18.58 1.04
CA PHE A 3 4.37 -19.55 -0.02
C PHE A 3 5.61 -20.40 0.27
N ASN A 4 5.45 -21.72 0.23
CA ASN A 4 6.60 -22.61 0.28
C ASN A 4 7.27 -22.66 -1.10
N VAL A 5 8.47 -22.11 -1.17
CA VAL A 5 9.23 -21.98 -2.43
C VAL A 5 10.38 -22.97 -2.58
N ALA A 6 10.52 -23.94 -1.66
CA ALA A 6 11.59 -24.92 -1.68
C ALA A 6 11.70 -25.68 -3.01
N GLN A 7 10.55 -26.08 -3.59
CA GLN A 7 10.52 -26.77 -4.89
C GLN A 7 10.91 -25.84 -6.04
N LEU A 8 10.48 -24.56 -5.98
CA LEU A 8 10.81 -23.58 -7.00
C LEU A 8 12.30 -23.23 -6.94
N LEU A 9 12.89 -23.13 -5.76
CA LEU A 9 14.33 -22.90 -5.58
C LEU A 9 15.20 -24.03 -6.14
N LYS A 10 14.71 -25.28 -6.14
CA LYS A 10 15.38 -26.44 -6.75
C LYS A 10 15.22 -26.51 -8.26
N SER A 11 14.25 -25.77 -8.83
CA SER A 11 14.00 -25.77 -10.26
C SER A 11 15.06 -24.91 -11.01
N PRO A 12 15.28 -25.13 -12.30
CA PRO A 12 16.16 -24.29 -13.09
C PRO A 12 15.68 -22.84 -13.14
N ALA A 13 16.60 -21.91 -13.34
CA ALA A 13 16.26 -20.50 -13.58
C ALA A 13 15.29 -20.37 -14.75
N GLY A 14 14.27 -19.49 -14.60
CA GLY A 14 13.17 -19.35 -15.55
C GLY A 14 11.93 -20.17 -15.21
N ALA A 15 12.00 -21.14 -14.29
CA ALA A 15 10.80 -21.81 -13.78
C ALA A 15 9.91 -20.80 -13.04
N SER A 16 8.58 -20.91 -13.20
CA SER A 16 7.63 -20.02 -12.53
C SER A 16 6.43 -20.76 -11.98
N ARG A 17 5.77 -20.14 -11.01
CA ARG A 17 4.48 -20.54 -10.46
C ARG A 17 3.59 -19.33 -10.32
N GLU A 18 2.30 -19.51 -10.54
CA GLU A 18 1.28 -18.48 -10.36
C GLU A 18 0.30 -18.89 -9.27
N TYR A 19 -0.14 -17.90 -8.52
CA TYR A 19 -1.12 -18.08 -7.46
C TYR A 19 -2.16 -16.95 -7.55
N ASP A 20 -3.42 -17.35 -7.50
CA ASP A 20 -4.51 -16.40 -7.28
C ASP A 20 -4.60 -16.13 -5.78
N LEU A 21 -4.71 -14.86 -5.42
CA LEU A 21 -4.87 -14.39 -4.04
C LEU A 21 -6.31 -13.94 -3.81
N ASP A 22 -6.85 -14.39 -2.69
CA ASP A 22 -8.14 -13.98 -2.14
C ASP A 22 -7.97 -14.04 -0.61
N GLU A 23 -7.39 -12.99 -0.05
CA GLU A 23 -6.92 -12.97 1.34
C GLU A 23 -7.59 -11.84 2.13
N ASP A 24 -7.98 -12.15 3.36
CA ASP A 24 -8.37 -11.12 4.33
C ASP A 24 -7.10 -10.51 4.94
N ILE A 25 -6.92 -9.22 4.69
CA ILE A 25 -5.79 -8.44 5.18
C ILE A 25 -6.22 -7.40 6.21
N THR A 26 -7.40 -7.54 6.80
CA THR A 26 -7.87 -6.68 7.89
C THR A 26 -6.88 -6.70 9.05
N GLY A 27 -6.44 -5.52 9.49
CA GLY A 27 -5.46 -5.39 10.57
C GLY A 27 -4.00 -5.60 10.13
N ILE A 28 -3.71 -5.62 8.84
CA ILE A 28 -2.33 -5.67 8.32
C ILE A 28 -1.52 -4.45 8.78
N ASP A 29 -2.18 -3.32 8.98
CA ASP A 29 -1.61 -2.08 9.51
C ASP A 29 -2.68 -1.31 10.29
N GLU A 30 -2.29 -0.64 11.39
CA GLU A 30 -3.20 0.13 12.26
C GLU A 30 -3.74 1.40 11.58
N ASP A 31 -2.99 1.95 10.62
CA ASP A 31 -3.35 3.17 9.88
C ASP A 31 -4.24 2.88 8.66
N LEU A 32 -4.51 1.60 8.34
CA LEU A 32 -5.29 1.20 7.18
C LEU A 32 -6.65 0.60 7.57
N ASP A 33 -7.73 1.30 7.23
CA ASP A 33 -9.11 0.76 7.34
C ASP A 33 -9.47 -0.01 6.05
N ILE A 34 -9.09 -1.29 6.02
CA ILE A 34 -9.37 -2.21 4.89
C ILE A 34 -10.84 -2.60 4.93
N VAL A 35 -11.53 -2.49 3.80
CA VAL A 35 -12.98 -2.78 3.70
C VAL A 35 -13.33 -3.90 2.72
N SER A 36 -12.35 -4.44 2.01
CA SER A 36 -12.53 -5.59 1.11
C SER A 36 -11.35 -6.56 1.17
N MET A 37 -11.54 -7.76 0.63
CA MET A 37 -10.47 -8.74 0.45
C MET A 37 -9.39 -8.20 -0.49
N LEU A 38 -8.15 -8.66 -0.29
CA LEU A 38 -7.07 -8.44 -1.26
C LEU A 38 -7.20 -9.49 -2.36
N LEU A 39 -7.52 -9.05 -3.57
CA LEU A 39 -7.74 -9.92 -4.72
C LEU A 39 -6.67 -9.68 -5.78
N GLY A 40 -6.28 -10.74 -6.47
CA GLY A 40 -5.41 -10.62 -7.64
C GLY A 40 -4.57 -11.86 -7.89
N ARG A 41 -3.46 -11.66 -8.61
CA ARG A 41 -2.57 -12.75 -8.97
C ARG A 41 -1.13 -12.37 -8.74
N VAL A 42 -0.34 -13.32 -8.22
CA VAL A 42 1.10 -13.21 -8.08
C VAL A 42 1.80 -14.31 -8.86
N ARG A 43 2.91 -13.97 -9.48
CA ARG A 43 3.80 -14.89 -10.18
C ARG A 43 5.16 -14.89 -9.49
N LEU A 44 5.63 -16.08 -9.14
CA LEU A 44 6.94 -16.34 -8.56
C LEU A 44 7.85 -16.92 -9.65
N LEU A 45 8.88 -16.22 -10.02
CA LEU A 45 9.83 -16.61 -11.07
C LEU A 45 11.19 -16.93 -10.44
N ARG A 46 11.73 -18.12 -10.68
CA ARG A 46 13.06 -18.51 -10.24
C ARG A 46 14.13 -17.76 -11.07
N THR A 47 14.93 -16.95 -10.39
CA THR A 47 16.08 -16.23 -10.96
C THR A 47 17.39 -16.95 -10.59
N GLY A 48 18.54 -16.45 -11.04
CA GLY A 48 19.84 -17.00 -10.65
C GLY A 48 20.12 -16.91 -9.14
N SER A 49 19.68 -15.82 -8.49
CA SER A 49 19.99 -15.49 -7.09
C SER A 49 18.83 -15.67 -6.12
N GLY A 50 17.60 -15.86 -6.60
CA GLY A 50 16.43 -15.93 -5.73
C GLY A 50 15.13 -16.14 -6.49
N ILE A 51 14.09 -15.45 -6.07
CA ILE A 51 12.77 -15.50 -6.67
C ILE A 51 12.30 -14.07 -6.92
N LEU A 52 12.00 -13.74 -8.16
CA LEU A 52 11.31 -12.51 -8.52
C LEU A 52 9.79 -12.76 -8.34
N VAL A 53 9.17 -11.95 -7.52
CA VAL A 53 7.72 -11.91 -7.34
C VAL A 53 7.19 -10.73 -8.13
N THR A 54 6.27 -11.00 -9.05
CA THR A 54 5.49 -9.97 -9.73
C THR A 54 4.02 -10.21 -9.46
N GLY A 55 3.23 -9.16 -9.30
CA GLY A 55 1.81 -9.31 -9.01
C GLY A 55 1.01 -8.07 -9.30
N HIS A 56 -0.27 -8.30 -9.59
CA HIS A 56 -1.27 -7.26 -9.71
C HIS A 56 -2.39 -7.58 -8.73
N LEU A 57 -2.47 -6.76 -7.66
CA LEU A 57 -3.41 -6.97 -6.57
C LEU A 57 -4.27 -5.72 -6.40
N GLN A 58 -5.49 -5.91 -5.88
CA GLN A 58 -6.40 -4.81 -5.60
C GLN A 58 -7.18 -5.06 -4.31
N THR A 59 -7.47 -3.98 -3.62
CA THR A 59 -8.36 -3.95 -2.46
C THR A 59 -9.05 -2.61 -2.35
N GLU A 60 -9.94 -2.46 -1.38
CA GLU A 60 -10.57 -1.19 -1.07
C GLU A 60 -10.25 -0.80 0.37
N ILE A 61 -9.94 0.46 0.55
CA ILE A 61 -9.67 1.05 1.87
C ILE A 61 -10.61 2.23 2.10
N ARG A 62 -10.91 2.49 3.38
CA ARG A 62 -11.67 3.67 3.79
C ARG A 62 -10.72 4.72 4.33
N VAL A 63 -10.81 5.92 3.76
CA VAL A 63 -9.97 7.07 4.13
C VAL A 63 -10.83 8.32 4.30
N PRO A 64 -10.45 9.27 5.15
CA PRO A 64 -11.20 10.53 5.26
C PRO A 64 -10.98 11.41 4.03
N CYS A 65 -12.05 12.02 3.53
CA CYS A 65 -11.97 13.05 2.51
C CYS A 65 -11.08 14.21 3.01
N ARG A 66 -10.11 14.64 2.22
CA ARG A 66 -9.17 15.70 2.60
C ARG A 66 -9.84 17.05 2.89
N ARG A 67 -11.03 17.30 2.34
CA ARG A 67 -11.74 18.58 2.50
C ARG A 67 -12.81 18.59 3.57
N CYS A 68 -13.64 17.54 3.64
CA CYS A 68 -14.80 17.50 4.55
C CYS A 68 -14.70 16.39 5.61
N LEU A 69 -13.64 15.62 5.64
CA LEU A 69 -13.36 14.51 6.57
C LEU A 69 -14.39 13.36 6.53
N THR A 70 -15.38 13.42 5.65
CA THR A 70 -16.33 12.32 5.47
C THR A 70 -15.57 11.09 4.97
N PRO A 71 -15.78 9.89 5.56
CA PRO A 71 -15.16 8.66 5.08
C PRO A 71 -15.53 8.37 3.63
N VAL A 72 -14.54 8.01 2.82
CA VAL A 72 -14.71 7.58 1.43
C VAL A 72 -13.98 6.27 1.21
N THR A 73 -14.59 5.37 0.46
CA THR A 73 -13.94 4.14 0.02
C THR A 73 -13.19 4.42 -1.27
N VAL A 74 -11.93 4.04 -1.31
CA VAL A 74 -11.08 4.17 -2.49
C VAL A 74 -10.49 2.81 -2.85
N SER A 75 -10.45 2.51 -4.14
CA SER A 75 -9.78 1.31 -4.65
C SER A 75 -8.29 1.58 -4.73
N VAL A 76 -7.50 0.65 -4.21
CA VAL A 76 -6.04 0.66 -4.27
C VAL A 76 -5.59 -0.52 -5.11
N VAL A 77 -4.77 -0.24 -6.13
CA VAL A 77 -4.16 -1.23 -7.00
C VAL A 77 -2.68 -1.27 -6.68
N LEU A 78 -2.15 -2.46 -6.49
CA LEU A 78 -0.75 -2.72 -6.20
C LEU A 78 -0.11 -3.44 -7.37
N GLU A 79 0.98 -2.88 -7.88
CA GLU A 79 1.87 -3.52 -8.83
C GLU A 79 3.11 -3.98 -8.06
N LEU A 80 3.20 -5.27 -7.79
CA LEU A 80 4.32 -5.84 -7.07
C LEU A 80 5.42 -6.24 -8.05
N GLU A 81 6.66 -5.85 -7.73
CA GLU A 81 7.86 -6.32 -8.38
C GLU A 81 8.98 -6.35 -7.34
N GLU A 82 9.16 -7.53 -6.68
CA GLU A 82 10.10 -7.68 -5.57
C GLU A 82 10.96 -8.92 -5.73
N HIS A 83 12.25 -8.78 -5.43
CA HIS A 83 13.20 -9.87 -5.52
C HIS A 83 13.51 -10.47 -4.15
N PHE A 84 13.02 -11.67 -3.90
CA PHE A 84 13.25 -12.42 -2.67
C PHE A 84 14.50 -13.28 -2.77
N ARG A 85 15.40 -13.14 -1.77
CA ARG A 85 16.59 -13.96 -1.65
C ARG A 85 16.39 -15.06 -0.59
N PRO A 86 16.95 -16.26 -0.80
CA PRO A 86 16.90 -17.29 0.20
C PRO A 86 17.81 -16.95 1.40
N SER A 87 17.35 -17.25 2.61
CA SER A 87 18.17 -17.14 3.82
C SER A 87 19.09 -18.36 4.01
N VAL A 88 18.73 -19.46 3.35
CA VAL A 88 19.47 -20.73 3.40
C VAL A 88 19.66 -21.26 1.99
N ASP A 89 20.86 -21.69 1.65
CA ASP A 89 21.12 -22.35 0.38
C ASP A 89 20.38 -23.68 0.34
N ILE A 90 19.57 -23.87 -0.72
CA ILE A 90 18.66 -25.01 -0.85
C ILE A 90 19.38 -26.37 -1.07
N LEU A 91 20.63 -26.36 -1.49
CA LEU A 91 21.42 -27.57 -1.77
C LEU A 91 22.31 -27.96 -0.58
N THR A 92 22.99 -26.97 0.01
CA THR A 92 23.98 -27.18 1.05
C THR A 92 23.41 -27.03 2.46
N GLY A 93 22.28 -26.33 2.62
CA GLY A 93 21.73 -25.97 3.92
C GLY A 93 22.52 -24.87 4.64
N ALA A 94 23.49 -24.24 3.97
CA ALA A 94 24.30 -23.19 4.57
C ALA A 94 23.46 -21.87 4.70
N LEU A 95 23.65 -21.19 5.83
CA LEU A 95 23.08 -19.87 6.04
C LEU A 95 23.75 -18.87 5.09
N LEU A 96 22.93 -18.09 4.42
CA LEU A 96 23.37 -17.00 3.55
C LEU A 96 23.32 -15.68 4.32
N PRO A 97 24.43 -14.93 4.39
CA PRO A 97 24.47 -13.66 5.11
C PRO A 97 23.51 -12.62 4.48
N LEU A 98 23.07 -11.69 5.31
CA LEU A 98 22.37 -10.49 4.82
C LEU A 98 23.40 -9.56 4.16
N GLU A 99 23.17 -9.17 2.92
CA GLU A 99 24.04 -8.21 2.24
C GLU A 99 23.69 -6.78 2.65
N VAL A 100 24.65 -5.88 2.54
CA VAL A 100 24.44 -4.46 2.87
C VAL A 100 23.40 -3.86 1.90
N GLY A 101 22.29 -3.34 2.46
CA GLY A 101 21.20 -2.73 1.69
C GLY A 101 20.06 -3.69 1.31
N GLU A 102 20.12 -4.95 1.73
CA GLU A 102 18.98 -5.87 1.62
C GLU A 102 17.96 -5.60 2.73
N ASP A 103 16.68 -5.68 2.38
CA ASP A 103 15.59 -5.66 3.34
C ASP A 103 15.29 -7.11 3.81
N GLU A 104 15.18 -7.29 5.12
CA GLU A 104 14.81 -8.57 5.71
C GLU A 104 13.42 -9.03 5.24
N ALA A 105 12.52 -8.10 4.95
CA ALA A 105 11.18 -8.37 4.44
C ALA A 105 11.18 -9.08 3.07
N THR A 106 12.26 -8.95 2.29
CA THR A 106 12.43 -9.58 0.99
C THR A 106 13.31 -10.85 1.04
N ARG A 107 13.32 -11.53 2.20
CA ARG A 107 14.00 -12.82 2.36
C ARG A 107 13.01 -13.94 2.68
N THR A 108 13.33 -15.16 2.21
CA THR A 108 12.61 -16.34 2.71
C THR A 108 13.09 -16.70 4.11
N ASP A 109 12.24 -17.35 4.89
CA ASP A 109 12.65 -17.89 6.18
C ASP A 109 13.59 -19.13 6.05
N LEU A 110 14.00 -19.68 7.19
CA LEU A 110 14.88 -20.88 7.25
C LEU A 110 14.21 -22.14 6.68
N HIS A 111 12.89 -22.14 6.50
CA HIS A 111 12.10 -23.24 5.94
C HIS A 111 11.70 -22.99 4.48
N HIS A 112 12.34 -21.99 3.83
CA HIS A 112 12.04 -21.58 2.48
C HIS A 112 10.59 -21.12 2.29
N ILE A 113 10.03 -20.44 3.30
CA ILE A 113 8.76 -19.75 3.19
C ILE A 113 9.01 -18.30 2.76
N LEU A 114 8.40 -17.91 1.66
CA LEU A 114 8.31 -16.55 1.18
C LEU A 114 7.05 -15.93 1.76
N ASP A 115 7.17 -14.82 2.46
CA ASP A 115 6.05 -14.11 3.07
C ASP A 115 5.88 -12.73 2.42
N LEU A 116 4.75 -12.49 1.77
CA LEU A 116 4.43 -11.23 1.11
C LEU A 116 3.78 -10.19 2.03
N THR A 117 3.50 -10.54 3.28
CA THR A 117 2.69 -9.70 4.17
C THR A 117 3.28 -8.31 4.35
N GLU A 118 4.57 -8.22 4.65
CA GLU A 118 5.23 -6.92 4.86
C GLU A 118 5.35 -6.12 3.56
N VAL A 119 5.69 -6.78 2.45
CA VAL A 119 5.76 -6.13 1.13
C VAL A 119 4.41 -5.57 0.73
N VAL A 120 3.32 -6.33 0.92
CA VAL A 120 1.95 -5.86 0.63
C VAL A 120 1.58 -4.70 1.54
N ARG A 121 1.90 -4.76 2.85
CA ARG A 121 1.65 -3.67 3.79
C ARG A 121 2.33 -2.37 3.34
N GLN A 122 3.61 -2.41 3.00
CA GLN A 122 4.38 -1.25 2.54
C GLN A 122 3.80 -0.68 1.24
N ASN A 123 3.48 -1.54 0.27
CA ASN A 123 2.88 -1.10 -0.99
C ASN A 123 1.48 -0.51 -0.81
N LEU A 124 0.67 -1.04 0.13
CA LEU A 124 -0.64 -0.46 0.49
C LEU A 124 -0.48 0.96 1.02
N LEU A 125 0.43 1.18 1.99
CA LEU A 125 0.69 2.50 2.55
C LEU A 125 1.11 3.52 1.48
N LEU A 126 1.93 3.08 0.51
CA LEU A 126 2.34 3.91 -0.62
C LEU A 126 1.21 4.14 -1.63
N GLY A 127 0.29 3.17 -1.76
CA GLY A 127 -0.85 3.22 -2.68
C GLY A 127 -2.01 4.08 -2.19
N VAL A 128 -2.04 4.48 -0.91
CA VAL A 128 -3.09 5.36 -0.37
C VAL A 128 -3.06 6.72 -1.07
N PRO A 129 -4.18 7.19 -1.65
CA PRO A 129 -4.20 8.51 -2.28
C PRO A 129 -3.86 9.62 -1.28
N ILE A 130 -2.92 10.51 -1.63
CA ILE A 130 -2.50 11.64 -0.78
C ILE A 130 -3.65 12.61 -0.50
N ALA A 131 -4.62 12.73 -1.41
CA ALA A 131 -5.70 13.71 -1.35
C ALA A 131 -7.05 13.12 -1.79
N PRO A 132 -7.59 12.12 -1.07
CA PRO A 132 -8.88 11.53 -1.41
C PRO A 132 -10.00 12.56 -1.25
N LEU A 133 -10.95 12.57 -2.18
CA LEU A 133 -12.10 13.46 -2.17
C LEU A 133 -13.40 12.65 -2.26
N CYS A 134 -14.41 13.02 -1.46
CA CYS A 134 -15.74 12.41 -1.57
C CYS A 134 -16.46 12.78 -2.90
N SER A 135 -16.08 13.92 -3.48
CA SER A 135 -16.54 14.40 -4.77
C SER A 135 -15.54 15.42 -5.32
N PRO A 136 -15.35 15.52 -6.65
CA PRO A 136 -14.50 16.54 -7.26
C PRO A 136 -14.89 17.98 -6.86
N GLN A 137 -16.19 18.22 -6.61
CA GLN A 137 -16.72 19.53 -6.18
C GLN A 137 -16.94 19.62 -4.67
N CYS A 138 -16.28 18.79 -3.86
CA CYS A 138 -16.39 18.86 -2.41
C CYS A 138 -16.09 20.27 -1.90
N ARG A 139 -17.05 20.86 -1.17
CA ARG A 139 -16.93 22.22 -0.61
C ARG A 139 -16.11 22.26 0.68
N GLY A 140 -15.85 21.10 1.30
CA GLY A 140 -15.09 21.01 2.54
C GLY A 140 -15.89 21.39 3.76
N LEU A 141 -15.14 21.74 4.80
CA LEU A 141 -15.67 22.24 6.08
C LEU A 141 -15.58 23.77 6.13
N CYS A 142 -16.53 24.38 6.81
CA CYS A 142 -16.43 25.79 7.15
C CYS A 142 -15.22 26.05 8.06
N PRO A 143 -14.32 26.99 7.73
CA PRO A 143 -13.12 27.23 8.54
C PRO A 143 -13.43 27.84 9.92
N GLN A 144 -14.62 28.41 10.13
CA GLN A 144 -15.01 29.00 11.41
C GLN A 144 -15.77 28.02 12.30
N CYS A 145 -16.81 27.33 11.80
CA CYS A 145 -17.67 26.49 12.63
C CYS A 145 -17.51 24.99 12.40
N GLY A 146 -16.70 24.55 11.41
CA GLY A 146 -16.49 23.14 11.11
C GLY A 146 -17.70 22.45 10.42
N LYS A 147 -18.78 23.18 10.09
CA LYS A 147 -19.95 22.59 9.40
C LYS A 147 -19.53 22.07 8.02
N ASN A 148 -20.01 20.89 7.65
CA ASN A 148 -19.82 20.34 6.30
C ASN A 148 -20.62 21.14 5.27
N LEU A 149 -19.92 21.87 4.41
CA LEU A 149 -20.52 22.76 3.41
C LEU A 149 -21.19 21.99 2.25
N ASN A 150 -20.98 20.68 2.14
CA ASN A 150 -21.70 19.85 1.18
C ASN A 150 -23.16 19.63 1.61
N GLU A 151 -23.47 19.73 2.91
CA GLU A 151 -24.81 19.58 3.49
C GLU A 151 -25.63 20.89 3.47
N GLY A 152 -25.00 21.99 3.08
CA GLY A 152 -25.63 23.30 2.99
C GLY A 152 -24.74 24.42 3.51
N PRO A 153 -25.10 25.68 3.24
CA PRO A 153 -24.35 26.83 3.71
C PRO A 153 -24.38 26.93 5.24
N CYS A 154 -23.43 27.65 5.80
CA CYS A 154 -23.44 28.08 7.20
C CYS A 154 -23.69 29.59 7.28
N ASP A 155 -24.13 30.07 8.45
CA ASP A 155 -24.43 31.48 8.71
C ASP A 155 -23.20 32.27 9.20
N CYS A 156 -22.01 31.69 9.11
CA CYS A 156 -20.77 32.35 9.53
C CYS A 156 -20.43 33.49 8.59
N GLN A 157 -20.15 34.66 9.15
CA GLN A 157 -19.59 35.78 8.42
C GLN A 157 -18.09 35.60 8.31
N TYR A 158 -17.57 35.55 7.09
CA TYR A 158 -16.13 35.52 6.86
C TYR A 158 -15.58 36.93 7.08
N GLU A 159 -14.73 37.10 8.09
CA GLU A 159 -13.84 38.25 8.13
C GLU A 159 -12.81 38.04 7.03
N GLU A 160 -12.87 38.86 6.00
CA GLU A 160 -11.95 38.84 4.87
C GLU A 160 -10.57 39.27 5.34
N SER A 161 -9.64 38.34 5.32
CA SER A 161 -8.18 38.48 5.43
C SER A 161 -7.60 38.98 6.75
N ASP A 162 -6.55 38.30 7.22
CA ASP A 162 -5.63 38.78 8.27
C ASP A 162 -5.06 40.16 7.82
N PRO A 163 -5.19 41.23 8.65
CA PRO A 163 -4.64 42.56 8.35
C PRO A 163 -3.17 42.55 7.94
N ARG A 164 -2.39 41.58 8.41
CA ARG A 164 -0.99 41.41 8.07
C ARG A 164 -0.76 40.98 6.61
N LEU A 165 -1.75 40.35 6.00
CA LEU A 165 -1.71 39.84 4.63
C LEU A 165 -2.37 40.78 3.62
N MET A 166 -2.95 41.90 4.08
CA MET A 166 -3.59 42.90 3.18
C MET A 166 -2.64 43.46 2.14
N ILE A 167 -1.33 43.50 2.43
CA ILE A 167 -0.31 43.95 1.46
C ILE A 167 -0.23 43.02 0.23
N LEU A 168 -0.55 41.73 0.40
CA LEU A 168 -0.53 40.74 -0.68
C LEU A 168 -1.74 40.86 -1.61
N HIS A 169 -2.81 41.54 -1.19
CA HIS A 169 -4.00 41.78 -2.02
C HIS A 169 -3.70 42.61 -3.27
N GLY A 170 -2.62 43.38 -3.28
CA GLY A 170 -2.16 44.14 -4.42
C GLY A 170 -1.31 43.35 -5.44
N LEU A 171 -1.06 42.05 -5.18
CA LEU A 171 -0.27 41.18 -6.05
C LEU A 171 -1.14 40.19 -6.85
N LEU A 172 -2.45 40.17 -6.61
CA LEU A 172 -3.46 39.38 -7.31
C LEU A 172 -4.24 40.27 -8.27
#